data_8fdd0f67fb7ff2a3a34567c08bf7a984
#
_entry.id   8fdd0f67fb7ff2a3a34567c08bf7a984
#
_cell.length_a   1.000
_cell.length_b   1.000
_cell.length_c   1.000
_cell.angle_alpha   90.00
_cell.angle_beta   90.00
_cell.angle_gamma   90.00
#
_symmetry.space_group_name_H-M   'P 1'
#
loop_
_entity.id
_entity.type
_entity.pdbx_description
1 polymer ?
#
loop_
_entity_poly.entity_id
_entity_poly.type
_entity_poly.pdbx_seq_one_letter_code
_entity_poly.pdbx_strand_id
1 'polypeptide(L)'
;MKLDSSVSAIVTGGASGLGGATVKALRAQGVKVAIFDMNEKTGTAFAAETGAVYCNVNVTDDASVDAGFLAARAANGQERILVNCAGTGIAVKTAGRKKETGEISAHPLDAFNKIIQINLVGTFRCIAKSAAGMMTLDVMADGDRGAIVNTASVAAQDGQIGQAAYAASKGGVVGMTLPIARDLSTESIRVNTILPGLFNTPL
;
A
#
# COMPACT_ATOMS: atom_id res chain seq x y z
N MET A 1 1.78 -20.32 -2.22
CA MET A 1 3.01 -19.74 -2.86
C MET A 1 4.20 -19.92 -1.94
N LYS A 2 5.25 -20.60 -2.40
CA LYS A 2 6.54 -20.67 -1.68
C LYS A 2 7.31 -19.39 -1.94
N LEU A 3 7.89 -18.82 -0.89
CA LEU A 3 8.69 -17.60 -0.99
C LEU A 3 10.17 -17.97 -1.26
N ASP A 4 10.67 -17.61 -2.44
CA ASP A 4 12.07 -17.81 -2.84
C ASP A 4 12.44 -16.85 -3.98
N SER A 5 13.63 -17.03 -4.59
CA SER A 5 14.15 -16.15 -5.63
C SER A 5 13.41 -16.21 -6.98
N SER A 6 12.49 -17.16 -7.16
CA SER A 6 11.60 -17.21 -8.35
C SER A 6 10.43 -16.26 -8.27
N VAL A 7 10.15 -15.71 -7.06
CA VAL A 7 9.01 -14.82 -6.80
C VAL A 7 9.48 -13.36 -6.77
N SER A 8 8.71 -12.49 -7.40
CA SER A 8 8.88 -11.04 -7.34
C SER A 8 7.74 -10.39 -6.57
N ALA A 9 8.06 -9.34 -5.81
CA ALA A 9 7.12 -8.59 -4.98
C ALA A 9 7.28 -7.08 -5.19
N ILE A 10 6.17 -6.35 -5.06
CA ILE A 10 6.15 -4.89 -4.96
C ILE A 10 5.59 -4.51 -3.60
N VAL A 11 6.26 -3.58 -2.92
CA VAL A 11 5.81 -3.03 -1.63
C VAL A 11 5.68 -1.52 -1.76
N THR A 12 4.45 -1.00 -1.67
CA THR A 12 4.21 0.44 -1.65
C THR A 12 4.44 1.00 -0.26
N GLY A 13 4.98 2.22 -0.14
CA GLY A 13 5.44 2.75 1.15
C GLY A 13 6.58 1.91 1.75
N GLY A 14 7.37 1.26 0.88
CA GLY A 14 8.35 0.26 1.26
C GLY A 14 9.66 0.81 1.83
N ALA A 15 9.86 2.12 1.85
CA ALA A 15 11.10 2.73 2.34
C ALA A 15 11.18 2.87 3.87
N SER A 16 10.08 2.65 4.60
CA SER A 16 10.03 2.82 6.06
C SER A 16 8.89 2.03 6.72
N GLY A 17 8.84 2.05 8.04
CA GLY A 17 7.73 1.54 8.84
C GLY A 17 7.38 0.08 8.52
N LEU A 18 6.07 -0.21 8.43
CA LEU A 18 5.56 -1.56 8.13
C LEU A 18 5.98 -2.04 6.74
N GLY A 19 5.99 -1.13 5.74
CA GLY A 19 6.46 -1.45 4.40
C GLY A 19 7.93 -1.85 4.39
N GLY A 20 8.79 -1.10 5.07
CA GLY A 20 10.21 -1.43 5.20
C GLY A 20 10.45 -2.77 5.91
N ALA A 21 9.71 -3.05 6.98
CA ALA A 21 9.78 -4.34 7.66
C ALA A 21 9.35 -5.49 6.72
N THR A 22 8.31 -5.28 5.90
CA THR A 22 7.85 -6.23 4.89
C THR A 22 8.92 -6.48 3.83
N VAL A 23 9.58 -5.42 3.33
CA VAL A 23 10.70 -5.55 2.39
C VAL A 23 11.81 -6.43 2.97
N LYS A 24 12.24 -6.16 4.20
CA LYS A 24 13.27 -6.97 4.88
C LYS A 24 12.85 -8.43 5.01
N ALA A 25 11.62 -8.69 5.43
CA ALA A 25 11.10 -10.05 5.61
C ALA A 25 11.05 -10.83 4.28
N LEU A 26 10.57 -10.21 3.20
CA LEU A 26 10.53 -10.84 1.87
C LEU A 26 11.94 -11.08 1.31
N ARG A 27 12.84 -10.10 1.45
CA ARG A 27 14.26 -10.26 1.03
C ARG A 27 14.95 -11.37 1.79
N ALA A 28 14.68 -11.54 3.09
CA ALA A 28 15.23 -12.64 3.89
C ALA A 28 14.81 -14.03 3.39
N GLN A 29 13.67 -14.13 2.69
CA GLN A 29 13.21 -15.36 2.02
C GLN A 29 13.74 -15.50 0.58
N GLY A 30 14.58 -14.57 0.12
CA GLY A 30 15.12 -14.58 -1.24
C GLY A 30 14.23 -13.95 -2.30
N VAL A 31 13.03 -13.46 -1.96
CA VAL A 31 12.09 -12.81 -2.89
C VAL A 31 12.75 -11.57 -3.51
N LYS A 32 12.59 -11.36 -4.81
CA LYS A 32 13.00 -10.12 -5.49
C LYS A 32 11.99 -9.02 -5.17
N VAL A 33 12.42 -7.94 -4.54
CA VAL A 33 11.51 -6.89 -4.06
C VAL A 33 11.76 -5.57 -4.77
N ALA A 34 10.70 -4.91 -5.23
CA ALA A 34 10.72 -3.51 -5.63
C ALA A 34 9.99 -2.66 -4.56
N ILE A 35 10.62 -1.56 -4.19
CA ILE A 35 10.11 -0.56 -3.25
C ILE A 35 9.47 0.57 -4.06
N PHE A 36 8.18 0.83 -3.84
CA PHE A 36 7.48 2.00 -4.35
C PHE A 36 7.35 3.03 -3.23
N ASP A 37 8.05 4.14 -3.35
CA ASP A 37 8.01 5.21 -2.34
C ASP A 37 8.34 6.56 -2.99
N MET A 38 7.79 7.65 -2.45
CA MET A 38 8.06 9.01 -2.93
C MET A 38 9.36 9.58 -2.35
N ASN A 39 9.85 9.05 -1.26
CA ASN A 39 11.06 9.55 -0.60
C ASN A 39 12.31 8.93 -1.23
N GLU A 40 12.85 9.62 -2.22
CA GLU A 40 14.00 9.15 -3.00
C GLU A 40 15.23 8.90 -2.11
N LYS A 41 15.53 9.80 -1.19
CA LYS A 41 16.70 9.68 -0.31
C LYS A 41 16.61 8.43 0.56
N THR A 42 15.50 8.25 1.26
CA THR A 42 15.29 7.09 2.15
C THR A 42 15.16 5.81 1.33
N GLY A 43 14.39 5.86 0.23
CA GLY A 43 14.14 4.70 -0.63
C GLY A 43 15.39 4.15 -1.28
N THR A 44 16.25 5.01 -1.82
CA THR A 44 17.53 4.61 -2.44
C THR A 44 18.48 4.00 -1.41
N ALA A 45 18.63 4.64 -0.24
CA ALA A 45 19.47 4.13 0.83
C ALA A 45 18.98 2.77 1.35
N PHE A 46 17.67 2.62 1.55
CA PHE A 46 17.06 1.39 2.02
C PHE A 46 17.11 0.26 0.98
N ALA A 47 16.97 0.59 -0.30
CA ALA A 47 17.15 -0.37 -1.39
C ALA A 47 18.58 -0.91 -1.43
N ALA A 48 19.59 -0.05 -1.27
CA ALA A 48 20.99 -0.45 -1.19
C ALA A 48 21.26 -1.36 0.02
N GLU A 49 20.67 -1.06 1.19
CA GLU A 49 20.80 -1.87 2.41
C GLU A 49 20.19 -3.27 2.22
N THR A 50 19.02 -3.36 1.57
CA THR A 50 18.24 -4.60 1.50
C THR A 50 18.47 -5.41 0.24
N GLY A 51 19.16 -4.86 -0.77
CA GLY A 51 19.28 -5.45 -2.10
C GLY A 51 17.95 -5.42 -2.89
N ALA A 52 17.01 -4.57 -2.51
CA ALA A 52 15.78 -4.33 -3.25
C ALA A 52 15.99 -3.31 -4.39
N VAL A 53 15.03 -3.18 -5.29
CA VAL A 53 15.01 -2.15 -6.34
C VAL A 53 14.15 -0.99 -5.86
N TYR A 54 14.66 0.23 -5.93
CA TYR A 54 13.87 1.43 -5.63
C TYR A 54 13.23 1.99 -6.90
N CYS A 55 11.94 2.30 -6.82
CA CYS A 55 11.19 3.03 -7.82
C CYS A 55 10.52 4.24 -7.15
N ASN A 56 10.80 5.45 -7.64
CA ASN A 56 10.13 6.67 -7.16
C ASN A 56 8.68 6.66 -7.66
N VAL A 57 7.73 6.42 -6.77
CA VAL A 57 6.32 6.27 -7.13
C VAL A 57 5.43 7.08 -6.20
N ASN A 58 4.63 7.95 -6.83
CA ASN A 58 3.48 8.59 -6.20
C ASN A 58 2.21 7.79 -6.50
N VAL A 59 1.65 7.10 -5.51
CA VAL A 59 0.44 6.28 -5.67
C VAL A 59 -0.81 7.07 -6.06
N THR A 60 -0.78 8.41 -5.94
CA THR A 60 -1.91 9.27 -6.36
C THR A 60 -1.87 9.64 -7.83
N ASP A 61 -0.75 9.36 -8.52
CA ASP A 61 -0.51 9.68 -9.92
C ASP A 61 -0.47 8.41 -10.78
N ASP A 62 -1.30 8.35 -11.79
CA ASP A 62 -1.47 7.14 -12.62
C ASP A 62 -0.22 6.85 -13.47
N ALA A 63 0.36 7.90 -14.06
CA ALA A 63 1.56 7.77 -14.87
C ALA A 63 2.78 7.39 -14.04
N SER A 64 2.90 7.94 -12.82
CA SER A 64 3.96 7.58 -11.87
C SER A 64 3.87 6.10 -11.49
N VAL A 65 2.66 5.60 -11.23
CA VAL A 65 2.44 4.19 -10.89
C VAL A 65 2.76 3.29 -12.08
N ASP A 66 2.35 3.64 -13.30
CA ASP A 66 2.69 2.88 -14.51
C ASP A 66 4.19 2.79 -14.74
N ALA A 67 4.90 3.91 -14.63
CA ALA A 67 6.35 3.95 -14.76
C ALA A 67 7.03 3.09 -13.68
N GLY A 68 6.52 3.12 -12.45
CA GLY A 68 7.01 2.27 -11.35
C GLY A 68 6.86 0.78 -11.65
N PHE A 69 5.67 0.34 -12.08
CA PHE A 69 5.44 -1.05 -12.47
C PHE A 69 6.35 -1.49 -13.62
N LEU A 70 6.50 -0.65 -14.65
CA LEU A 70 7.39 -0.94 -15.76
C LEU A 70 8.84 -1.14 -15.30
N ALA A 71 9.36 -0.24 -14.48
CA ALA A 71 10.72 -0.31 -13.93
C ALA A 71 10.92 -1.53 -13.03
N ALA A 72 9.97 -1.81 -12.13
CA ALA A 72 10.01 -2.96 -11.23
C ALA A 72 10.03 -4.28 -12.01
N ARG A 73 9.16 -4.41 -13.03
CA ARG A 73 9.07 -5.60 -13.88
C ARG A 73 10.29 -5.79 -14.77
N ALA A 74 10.89 -4.71 -15.27
CA ALA A 74 12.14 -4.78 -16.01
C ALA A 74 13.30 -5.32 -15.16
N ALA A 75 13.35 -4.97 -13.87
CA ALA A 75 14.41 -5.38 -12.95
C ALA A 75 14.20 -6.78 -12.36
N ASN A 76 12.96 -7.11 -11.96
CA ASN A 76 12.67 -8.29 -11.14
C ASN A 76 11.78 -9.35 -11.83
N GLY A 77 11.24 -9.04 -13.01
CA GLY A 77 10.17 -9.81 -13.66
C GLY A 77 8.79 -9.43 -13.10
N GLN A 78 7.73 -10.01 -13.70
CA GLN A 78 6.35 -9.75 -13.28
C GLN A 78 6.14 -10.17 -11.82
N GLU A 79 5.60 -9.28 -11.01
CA GLU A 79 5.32 -9.54 -9.61
C GLU A 79 4.19 -10.55 -9.42
N ARG A 80 4.33 -11.38 -8.39
CA ARG A 80 3.30 -12.28 -7.84
C ARG A 80 2.78 -11.83 -6.49
N ILE A 81 3.45 -10.84 -5.87
CA ILE A 81 3.08 -10.30 -4.56
C ILE A 81 2.99 -8.79 -4.67
N LEU A 82 1.87 -8.24 -4.19
CA LEU A 82 1.72 -6.81 -3.93
C LEU A 82 1.39 -6.61 -2.45
N VAL A 83 2.18 -5.77 -1.77
CA VAL A 83 1.86 -5.33 -0.40
C VAL A 83 1.66 -3.82 -0.39
N ASN A 84 0.46 -3.38 -0.09
CA ASN A 84 0.11 -1.97 -0.03
C ASN A 84 0.28 -1.44 1.39
N CYS A 85 1.40 -0.71 1.61
CA CYS A 85 1.70 -0.02 2.87
C CYS A 85 1.76 1.49 2.70
N ALA A 86 1.73 2.02 1.47
CA ALA A 86 1.70 3.46 1.25
C ALA A 86 0.45 4.07 1.89
N GLY A 87 0.66 5.09 2.71
CA GLY A 87 -0.42 5.75 3.42
C GLY A 87 0.07 6.93 4.24
N THR A 88 -0.88 7.75 4.66
CA THR A 88 -0.62 8.89 5.55
C THR A 88 -1.82 9.12 6.45
N GLY A 89 -1.61 9.84 7.53
CA GLY A 89 -2.67 10.23 8.47
C GLY A 89 -2.66 11.72 8.73
N ILE A 90 -3.81 12.24 9.11
CA ILE A 90 -3.99 13.59 9.62
C ILE A 90 -5.05 13.55 10.71
N ALA A 91 -4.84 14.30 11.78
CA ALA A 91 -5.82 14.46 12.87
C ALA A 91 -6.45 15.86 12.80
N VAL A 92 -7.62 15.94 12.17
CA VAL A 92 -8.41 17.18 12.07
C VAL A 92 -9.87 16.87 12.41
N LYS A 93 -10.41 17.59 13.41
CA LYS A 93 -11.82 17.42 13.81
C LYS A 93 -12.78 17.82 12.68
N THR A 94 -13.93 17.16 12.61
CA THR A 94 -15.01 17.49 11.65
C THR A 94 -15.42 18.96 11.73
N ALA A 95 -15.47 19.51 12.92
CA ALA A 95 -15.53 20.94 13.19
C ALA A 95 -14.79 21.20 14.50
N GLY A 96 -14.18 22.36 14.62
CA GLY A 96 -13.38 22.72 15.80
C GLY A 96 -13.48 24.19 16.16
N ARG A 97 -13.20 24.48 17.43
CA ARG A 97 -13.04 25.84 17.96
C ARG A 97 -11.57 26.02 18.36
N LYS A 98 -10.94 27.06 17.83
CA LYS A 98 -9.59 27.46 18.23
C LYS A 98 -9.62 27.97 19.67
N LYS A 99 -8.74 27.46 20.52
CA LYS A 99 -8.73 27.81 21.95
C LYS A 99 -8.40 29.30 22.16
N GLU A 100 -7.46 29.84 21.36
CA GLU A 100 -6.92 31.19 21.53
C GLU A 100 -7.91 32.27 21.03
N THR A 101 -8.61 32.01 19.93
CA THR A 101 -9.45 33.04 19.24
C THR A 101 -10.93 32.78 19.38
N GLY A 102 -11.36 31.58 19.78
CA GLY A 102 -12.75 31.16 19.77
C GLY A 102 -13.33 30.94 18.37
N GLU A 103 -12.55 31.10 17.32
CA GLU A 103 -12.98 30.90 15.93
C GLU A 103 -13.41 29.45 15.68
N ILE A 104 -14.53 29.28 15.00
CA ILE A 104 -15.08 27.96 14.60
C ILE A 104 -14.72 27.71 13.14
N SER A 105 -14.17 26.55 12.84
CA SER A 105 -13.87 26.13 11.47
C SER A 105 -14.34 24.69 11.21
N ALA A 106 -14.78 24.44 9.98
CA ALA A 106 -15.04 23.10 9.48
C ALA A 106 -13.75 22.39 9.06
N HIS A 107 -13.79 21.07 8.94
CA HIS A 107 -12.72 20.28 8.37
C HIS A 107 -12.44 20.70 6.92
N PRO A 108 -11.20 21.02 6.51
CA PRO A 108 -10.89 21.35 5.13
C PRO A 108 -11.07 20.11 4.22
N LEU A 109 -11.96 20.21 3.21
CA LEU A 109 -12.22 19.09 2.30
C LEU A 109 -10.97 18.64 1.51
N ASP A 110 -10.05 19.54 1.19
CA ASP A 110 -8.81 19.20 0.53
C ASP A 110 -7.94 18.25 1.39
N ALA A 111 -7.91 18.48 2.70
CA ALA A 111 -7.23 17.59 3.64
C ALA A 111 -7.90 16.22 3.69
N PHE A 112 -9.22 16.16 3.70
CA PHE A 112 -9.99 14.91 3.62
C PHE A 112 -9.68 14.17 2.31
N ASN A 113 -9.83 14.85 1.17
CA ASN A 113 -9.60 14.30 -0.15
C ASN A 113 -8.18 13.77 -0.32
N LYS A 114 -7.17 14.48 0.21
CA LYS A 114 -5.78 14.02 0.18
C LYS A 114 -5.60 12.66 0.84
N ILE A 115 -6.22 12.44 2.00
CA ILE A 115 -6.15 11.14 2.70
C ILE A 115 -6.84 10.05 1.88
N ILE A 116 -8.02 10.32 1.32
CA ILE A 116 -8.73 9.38 0.45
C ILE A 116 -7.91 9.03 -0.78
N GLN A 117 -7.32 10.03 -1.45
CA GLN A 117 -6.52 9.80 -2.67
C GLN A 117 -5.28 8.93 -2.40
N ILE A 118 -4.58 9.16 -1.30
CA ILE A 118 -3.39 8.37 -0.98
C ILE A 118 -3.77 6.97 -0.50
N ASN A 119 -4.59 6.89 0.57
CA ASN A 119 -4.79 5.64 1.31
C ASN A 119 -5.75 4.68 0.60
N LEU A 120 -6.77 5.18 -0.08
CA LEU A 120 -7.81 4.36 -0.69
C LEU A 120 -7.63 4.26 -2.20
N VAL A 121 -7.67 5.39 -2.91
CA VAL A 121 -7.59 5.39 -4.38
C VAL A 121 -6.21 4.92 -4.84
N GLY A 122 -5.14 5.35 -4.18
CA GLY A 122 -3.77 4.90 -4.47
C GLY A 122 -3.58 3.40 -4.24
N THR A 123 -4.13 2.87 -3.15
CA THR A 123 -4.15 1.42 -2.90
C THR A 123 -4.88 0.67 -4.01
N PHE A 124 -6.10 1.11 -4.37
CA PHE A 124 -6.87 0.47 -5.44
C PHE A 124 -6.16 0.54 -6.79
N ARG A 125 -5.54 1.68 -7.12
CA ARG A 125 -4.75 1.85 -8.36
C ARG A 125 -3.63 0.82 -8.46
N CYS A 126 -2.87 0.61 -7.38
CA CYS A 126 -1.82 -0.41 -7.35
C CYS A 126 -2.39 -1.82 -7.46
N ILE A 127 -3.51 -2.12 -6.79
CA ILE A 127 -4.20 -3.41 -6.89
C ILE A 127 -4.59 -3.71 -8.34
N ALA A 128 -5.30 -2.78 -8.99
CA ALA A 128 -5.81 -2.99 -10.34
C ALA A 128 -4.68 -3.27 -11.37
N LYS A 129 -3.59 -2.48 -11.31
CA LYS A 129 -2.45 -2.63 -12.22
C LYS A 129 -1.63 -3.90 -11.93
N SER A 130 -1.45 -4.25 -10.66
CA SER A 130 -0.75 -5.47 -10.27
C SER A 130 -1.57 -6.71 -10.61
N ALA A 131 -2.87 -6.73 -10.31
CA ALA A 131 -3.74 -7.84 -10.64
C ALA A 131 -3.76 -8.13 -12.15
N ALA A 132 -3.91 -7.08 -12.99
CA ALA A 132 -3.85 -7.21 -14.43
C ALA A 132 -2.51 -7.84 -14.91
N GLY A 133 -1.40 -7.44 -14.30
CA GLY A 133 -0.11 -8.05 -14.58
C GLY A 133 -0.01 -9.50 -14.09
N MET A 134 -0.48 -9.81 -12.87
CA MET A 134 -0.49 -11.17 -12.34
C MET A 134 -1.27 -12.14 -13.23
N MET A 135 -2.37 -11.69 -13.84
CA MET A 135 -3.19 -12.50 -14.74
C MET A 135 -2.44 -12.97 -16.00
N THR A 136 -1.31 -12.34 -16.37
CA THR A 136 -0.45 -12.79 -17.48
C THR A 136 0.47 -13.95 -17.13
N LEU A 137 0.57 -14.30 -15.85
CA LEU A 137 1.44 -15.38 -15.36
C LEU A 137 0.68 -16.73 -15.33
N ASP A 138 1.41 -17.80 -15.43
CA ASP A 138 0.86 -19.14 -15.16
C ASP A 138 0.56 -19.34 -13.68
N VAL A 139 -0.44 -20.16 -13.38
CA VAL A 139 -0.71 -20.64 -12.02
C VAL A 139 0.45 -21.51 -11.55
N MET A 140 0.94 -21.29 -10.34
CA MET A 140 2.02 -22.09 -9.75
C MET A 140 1.53 -23.47 -9.36
N ALA A 141 2.46 -24.40 -9.11
CA ALA A 141 2.14 -25.79 -8.77
C ALA A 141 1.28 -25.94 -7.50
N ASP A 142 1.32 -24.95 -6.59
CA ASP A 142 0.50 -24.91 -5.37
C ASP A 142 -0.88 -24.26 -5.56
N GLY A 143 -1.24 -23.90 -6.79
CA GLY A 143 -2.54 -23.33 -7.13
C GLY A 143 -2.62 -21.80 -7.03
N ASP A 144 -1.58 -21.12 -6.54
CA ASP A 144 -1.54 -19.65 -6.48
C ASP A 144 -1.01 -19.04 -7.79
N ARG A 145 -1.59 -17.94 -8.23
CA ARG A 145 -1.02 -17.08 -9.28
C ARG A 145 -0.43 -15.81 -8.68
N GLY A 146 -1.08 -15.25 -7.69
CA GLY A 146 -0.64 -14.06 -7.00
C GLY A 146 -1.27 -13.88 -5.63
N ALA A 147 -0.70 -12.95 -4.86
CA ALA A 147 -1.22 -12.56 -3.55
C ALA A 147 -1.11 -11.05 -3.34
N ILE A 148 -2.20 -10.43 -2.91
CA ILE A 148 -2.29 -9.01 -2.60
C ILE A 148 -2.62 -8.88 -1.12
N VAL A 149 -1.81 -8.07 -0.40
CA VAL A 149 -2.04 -7.74 1.00
C VAL A 149 -2.14 -6.23 1.15
N ASN A 150 -3.24 -5.77 1.73
CA ASN A 150 -3.48 -4.36 1.99
C ASN A 150 -3.32 -4.03 3.46
N THR A 151 -2.85 -2.83 3.76
CA THR A 151 -2.74 -2.31 5.12
C THR A 151 -3.86 -1.32 5.39
N ALA A 152 -4.91 -1.77 6.09
CA ALA A 152 -5.93 -0.91 6.67
C ALA A 152 -5.46 -0.34 8.02
N SER A 153 -6.29 -0.36 9.03
CA SER A 153 -6.02 0.04 10.42
C SER A 153 -7.18 -0.37 11.31
N VAL A 154 -6.93 -0.56 12.59
CA VAL A 154 -8.02 -0.64 13.61
C VAL A 154 -8.92 0.59 13.57
N ALA A 155 -8.40 1.74 13.14
CA ALA A 155 -9.18 2.96 12.93
C ALA A 155 -10.30 2.83 11.89
N ALA A 156 -10.31 1.77 11.07
CA ALA A 156 -11.42 1.43 10.18
C ALA A 156 -12.70 1.08 10.96
N GLN A 157 -12.55 0.60 12.20
CA GLN A 157 -13.64 0.19 13.08
C GLN A 157 -13.75 1.10 14.29
N ASP A 158 -12.63 1.55 14.86
CA ASP A 158 -12.54 2.34 16.09
C ASP A 158 -11.59 3.52 15.90
N GLY A 159 -12.04 4.50 15.09
CA GLY A 159 -11.30 5.72 14.79
C GLY A 159 -11.33 6.72 15.95
N GLN A 160 -10.19 7.36 16.22
CA GLN A 160 -10.05 8.35 17.27
C GLN A 160 -10.51 9.75 16.83
N ILE A 161 -10.58 10.68 17.78
CA ILE A 161 -10.91 12.10 17.52
C ILE A 161 -9.99 12.66 16.42
N GLY A 162 -10.59 13.27 15.41
CA GLY A 162 -9.89 13.86 14.28
C GLY A 162 -9.54 12.89 13.15
N GLN A 163 -9.88 11.62 13.27
CA GLN A 163 -9.53 10.58 12.28
C GLN A 163 -10.63 10.31 11.24
N ALA A 164 -11.62 11.19 11.05
CA ALA A 164 -12.73 10.94 10.12
C ALA A 164 -12.23 10.56 8.70
N ALA A 165 -11.32 11.34 8.12
CA ALA A 165 -10.75 11.07 6.80
C ALA A 165 -9.92 9.76 6.79
N TYR A 166 -9.09 9.57 7.82
CA TYR A 166 -8.26 8.37 7.94
C TYR A 166 -9.12 7.11 8.12
N ALA A 167 -10.07 7.13 9.05
CA ALA A 167 -11.00 6.03 9.30
C ALA A 167 -11.82 5.69 8.04
N ALA A 168 -12.35 6.71 7.35
CA ALA A 168 -13.05 6.52 6.09
C ALA A 168 -12.17 5.85 5.03
N SER A 169 -10.92 6.30 4.88
CA SER A 169 -9.98 5.70 3.91
C SER A 169 -9.66 4.25 4.24
N LYS A 170 -9.41 3.93 5.52
CA LYS A 170 -9.08 2.57 5.97
C LYS A 170 -10.30 1.65 6.01
N GLY A 171 -11.49 2.19 6.33
CA GLY A 171 -12.77 1.50 6.16
C GLY A 171 -13.07 1.16 4.70
N GLY A 172 -12.74 2.07 3.77
CA GLY A 172 -12.82 1.81 2.34
C GLY A 172 -11.90 0.67 1.89
N VAL A 173 -10.65 0.60 2.40
CA VAL A 173 -9.72 -0.51 2.11
C VAL A 173 -10.29 -1.84 2.61
N VAL A 174 -10.88 -1.88 3.81
CA VAL A 174 -11.56 -3.06 4.33
C VAL A 174 -12.75 -3.43 3.44
N GLY A 175 -13.61 -2.46 3.11
CA GLY A 175 -14.82 -2.66 2.31
C GLY A 175 -14.56 -3.19 0.91
N MET A 176 -13.47 -2.75 0.24
CA MET A 176 -13.13 -3.22 -1.11
C MET A 176 -12.42 -4.60 -1.13
N THR A 177 -11.96 -5.11 0.02
CA THR A 177 -11.18 -6.36 0.07
C THR A 177 -11.95 -7.56 -0.47
N LEU A 178 -13.16 -7.80 0.04
CA LEU A 178 -13.96 -8.95 -0.35
C LEU A 178 -14.48 -8.88 -1.80
N PRO A 179 -15.00 -7.75 -2.31
CA PRO A 179 -15.33 -7.63 -3.73
C PRO A 179 -14.15 -7.94 -4.65
N ILE A 180 -12.97 -7.36 -4.39
CA ILE A 180 -11.77 -7.61 -5.20
C ILE A 180 -11.32 -9.07 -5.09
N ALA A 181 -11.38 -9.68 -3.90
CA ALA A 181 -11.07 -11.10 -3.73
C ALA A 181 -12.01 -12.00 -4.54
N ARG A 182 -13.30 -11.63 -4.65
CA ARG A 182 -14.28 -12.34 -5.49
C ARG A 182 -14.01 -12.16 -6.97
N ASP A 183 -13.71 -10.92 -7.42
CA ASP A 183 -13.37 -10.62 -8.81
C ASP A 183 -12.17 -11.46 -9.29
N LEU A 184 -11.19 -11.67 -8.40
CA LEU A 184 -9.91 -12.32 -8.72
C LEU A 184 -9.86 -13.80 -8.33
N SER A 185 -10.93 -14.36 -7.78
CA SER A 185 -10.95 -15.75 -7.29
C SER A 185 -10.73 -16.79 -8.39
N THR A 186 -11.34 -16.59 -9.57
CA THR A 186 -11.18 -17.47 -10.74
C THR A 186 -9.79 -17.35 -11.38
N GLU A 187 -9.07 -16.27 -11.05
CA GLU A 187 -7.70 -16.01 -11.52
C GLU A 187 -6.62 -16.53 -10.57
N SER A 188 -7.00 -17.25 -9.52
CA SER A 188 -6.06 -17.76 -8.50
C SER A 188 -5.20 -16.66 -7.85
N ILE A 189 -5.76 -15.47 -7.66
CA ILE A 189 -5.14 -14.33 -6.99
C ILE A 189 -5.87 -14.09 -5.67
N ARG A 190 -5.14 -14.20 -4.55
CA ARG A 190 -5.68 -13.99 -3.22
C ARG A 190 -5.56 -12.52 -2.81
N VAL A 191 -6.59 -11.99 -2.16
CA VAL A 191 -6.60 -10.62 -1.64
C VAL A 191 -6.98 -10.64 -0.16
N ASN A 192 -6.12 -10.04 0.67
CA ASN A 192 -6.31 -9.94 2.11
C ASN A 192 -6.00 -8.52 2.60
N THR A 193 -6.56 -8.17 3.73
CA THR A 193 -6.29 -6.89 4.40
C THR A 193 -6.00 -7.13 5.86
N ILE A 194 -4.91 -6.52 6.34
CA ILE A 194 -4.58 -6.47 7.76
C ILE A 194 -5.04 -5.15 8.36
N LEU A 195 -5.43 -5.17 9.63
CA LEU A 195 -5.83 -3.98 10.39
C LEU A 195 -4.85 -3.80 11.57
N PRO A 196 -3.67 -3.22 11.33
CA PRO A 196 -2.72 -2.99 12.40
C PRO A 196 -3.28 -2.06 13.49
N GLY A 197 -2.87 -2.31 14.73
CA GLY A 197 -3.04 -1.39 15.85
C GLY A 197 -1.96 -0.29 15.84
N LEU A 198 -1.50 0.10 17.02
CA LEU A 198 -0.44 1.09 17.18
C LEU A 198 0.94 0.42 17.04
N PHE A 199 1.74 0.95 16.15
CA PHE A 199 3.13 0.55 15.95
C PHE A 199 4.04 1.77 16.06
N ASN A 200 5.25 1.58 16.56
CA ASN A 200 6.28 2.62 16.56
C ASN A 200 6.88 2.75 15.16
N THR A 201 6.29 3.59 14.34
CA THR A 201 6.67 3.86 12.94
C THR A 201 6.73 5.36 12.70
N PRO A 202 7.36 5.82 11.60
CA PRO A 202 7.39 7.24 11.25
C PRO A 202 6.02 7.86 10.89
N LEU A 203 4.98 7.06 10.78
CA LEU A 203 3.60 7.48 10.46
C LEU A 203 2.84 7.75 11.74
#